data_8d46451e598e7a2a794ef702aad8fbae
#
_entry.id   8d46451e598e7a2a794ef702aad8fbae
#
_cell.length_a   1.000
_cell.length_b   1.000
_cell.length_c   1.000
_cell.angle_alpha   90.00
_cell.angle_beta   90.00
_cell.angle_gamma   90.00
#
_symmetry.space_group_name_H-M   'P 1'
#
loop_
_entity.id
_entity.type
_entity.pdbx_description
1 polymer ?
#
loop_
_entity_poly.entity_id
_entity_poly.type
_entity_poly.pdbx_seq_one_letter_code
_entity_poly.pdbx_strand_id
1 'polypeptide(L)'
;MKGASRLSGRVWFSAIFFGLVGQIAWVVENMYFATMSQDIFSNSGRADLSYIVTTLMVILSALTATATAIFAGGLCDRVGRRRPFIAYGYLAWGVTIMAFGFLPMRVEGAMILTAAVLLVVFDCLMTLCGSTANDAAFNAWVTDVTDTENRGRVNGVLSILPVIAVVIIFLGLGPLYSAQAERNLTFFLVLGAIPILAGILALFLLRDSESIEKTTGEHFMRDTFYGFSPAVIKGNRMLYVCLLSTCLVGIAQQTFFSYLINFVVVTLGFADAFVIPMAVIIVGAAAVTGACGVLTDRLGKKRFYYPLLAASVLGMLTMYLLRFLDGGARTALLYIGGILMMGGVLALTGTLNAAFQDRIPKGCEGRFQGVRMCFTVLIPMIVGPIISLIIGLNAMGMNGENFVPPYSIFLAGAIIGSLAVLPLILVRRNSK
;
A
#
# COMPACT_ATOMS: atom_id res chain seq x y z
N MET A 1 32.79 4.05 23.22
CA MET A 1 31.68 4.51 22.38
C MET A 1 32.22 4.71 20.99
N LYS A 2 32.01 3.75 20.06
CA LYS A 2 32.33 3.94 18.64
C LYS A 2 31.29 4.94 18.11
N GLY A 3 31.76 6.09 17.58
CA GLY A 3 30.86 7.11 17.04
C GLY A 3 29.96 6.54 15.97
N ALA A 4 28.67 6.91 15.99
CA ALA A 4 27.68 6.52 15.01
C ALA A 4 28.26 6.71 13.60
N SER A 5 28.34 5.65 12.79
CA SER A 5 28.82 5.75 11.43
C SER A 5 27.89 6.67 10.66
N ARG A 6 28.39 7.84 10.24
CA ARG A 6 27.60 8.80 9.47
C ARG A 6 27.37 8.20 8.10
N LEU A 7 26.12 7.92 7.74
CA LEU A 7 25.78 7.54 6.38
C LEU A 7 26.23 8.61 5.41
N SER A 8 26.83 8.19 4.31
CA SER A 8 27.26 9.13 3.26
C SER A 8 26.08 9.85 2.65
N GLY A 9 26.27 11.09 2.21
CA GLY A 9 25.23 11.86 1.52
C GLY A 9 24.68 11.14 0.29
N ARG A 10 25.49 10.32 -0.38
CA ARG A 10 25.09 9.49 -1.52
C ARG A 10 24.09 8.42 -1.10
N VAL A 11 24.28 7.74 0.02
CA VAL A 11 23.36 6.72 0.54
C VAL A 11 22.03 7.37 0.93
N TRP A 12 22.07 8.52 1.62
CA TRP A 12 20.87 9.29 1.95
C TRP A 12 20.09 9.71 0.73
N PHE A 13 20.75 10.32 -0.26
CA PHE A 13 20.10 10.70 -1.51
C PHE A 13 19.48 9.48 -2.20
N SER A 14 20.21 8.39 -2.33
CA SER A 14 19.72 7.17 -2.97
C SER A 14 18.50 6.59 -2.22
N ALA A 15 18.54 6.51 -0.90
CA ALA A 15 17.41 5.98 -0.11
C ALA A 15 16.15 6.82 -0.28
N ILE A 16 16.27 8.16 -0.22
CA ILE A 16 15.14 9.07 -0.39
C ILE A 16 14.64 9.04 -1.83
N PHE A 17 15.52 9.16 -2.81
CA PHE A 17 15.16 9.26 -4.23
C PHE A 17 14.48 7.98 -4.72
N PHE A 18 15.12 6.82 -4.57
CA PHE A 18 14.52 5.55 -5.02
C PHE A 18 13.30 5.16 -4.20
N GLY A 19 13.31 5.44 -2.89
CA GLY A 19 12.13 5.26 -2.06
C GLY A 19 10.95 6.11 -2.54
N LEU A 20 11.16 7.39 -2.84
CA LEU A 20 10.11 8.29 -3.34
C LEU A 20 9.55 7.83 -4.69
N VAL A 21 10.43 7.46 -5.64
CA VAL A 21 10.00 6.94 -6.95
C VAL A 21 9.15 5.69 -6.79
N GLY A 22 9.54 4.77 -5.90
CA GLY A 22 8.74 3.59 -5.59
C GLY A 22 7.36 3.96 -5.03
N GLN A 23 7.30 4.92 -4.10
CA GLN A 23 6.02 5.36 -3.53
C GLN A 23 5.14 6.07 -4.56
N ILE A 24 5.70 6.85 -5.48
CA ILE A 24 4.96 7.46 -6.60
C ILE A 24 4.25 6.38 -7.43
N ALA A 25 4.97 5.32 -7.81
CA ALA A 25 4.39 4.23 -8.59
C ALA A 25 3.29 3.47 -7.82
N TRP A 26 3.50 3.18 -6.52
CA TRP A 26 2.51 2.51 -5.67
C TRP A 26 1.26 3.36 -5.42
N VAL A 27 1.38 4.67 -5.31
CA VAL A 27 0.21 5.58 -5.18
C VAL A 27 -0.68 5.50 -6.42
N VAL A 28 -0.08 5.42 -7.61
CA VAL A 28 -0.86 5.30 -8.85
C VAL A 28 -1.57 3.97 -8.94
N GLU A 29 -0.90 2.86 -8.64
CA GLU A 29 -1.53 1.55 -8.59
C GLU A 29 -2.72 1.53 -7.63
N ASN A 30 -2.51 1.98 -6.41
CA ASN A 30 -3.53 1.89 -5.37
C ASN A 30 -4.72 2.85 -5.56
N MET A 31 -4.57 3.92 -6.34
CA MET A 31 -5.59 4.96 -6.44
C MET A 31 -6.09 5.17 -7.86
N TYR A 32 -5.20 5.35 -8.84
CA TYR A 32 -5.62 5.70 -10.20
C TYR A 32 -6.07 4.51 -11.04
N PHE A 33 -5.60 3.29 -10.77
CA PHE A 33 -6.04 2.13 -11.54
C PHE A 33 -7.50 1.76 -11.26
N ALA A 34 -7.94 1.87 -10.01
CA ALA A 34 -9.35 1.70 -9.67
C ALA A 34 -10.21 2.77 -10.37
N THR A 35 -9.75 4.03 -10.37
CA THR A 35 -10.42 5.15 -11.06
C THR A 35 -10.45 4.90 -12.57
N MET A 36 -9.32 4.51 -13.18
CA MET A 36 -9.25 4.20 -14.60
C MET A 36 -10.18 3.04 -15.00
N SER A 37 -10.24 1.98 -14.20
CA SER A 37 -11.18 0.88 -14.39
C SER A 37 -12.63 1.37 -14.38
N GLN A 38 -12.97 2.23 -13.40
CA GLN A 38 -14.30 2.81 -13.33
C GLN A 38 -14.62 3.67 -14.58
N ASP A 39 -13.71 4.54 -14.97
CA ASP A 39 -13.92 5.44 -16.11
C ASP A 39 -14.09 4.66 -17.41
N ILE A 40 -13.23 3.67 -17.69
CA ILE A 40 -13.33 2.84 -18.89
C ILE A 40 -14.69 2.13 -18.97
N PHE A 41 -15.11 1.46 -17.88
CA PHE A 41 -16.35 0.67 -17.93
C PHE A 41 -17.59 1.54 -17.82
N SER A 42 -17.56 2.68 -17.10
CA SER A 42 -18.67 3.65 -17.10
C SER A 42 -18.87 4.30 -18.46
N ASN A 43 -17.77 4.76 -19.10
CA ASN A 43 -17.83 5.32 -20.47
C ASN A 43 -18.30 4.30 -21.52
N SER A 44 -18.14 3.01 -21.23
CA SER A 44 -18.55 1.89 -22.10
C SER A 44 -19.94 1.35 -21.77
N GLY A 45 -20.68 1.96 -20.84
CA GLY A 45 -22.02 1.52 -20.44
C GLY A 45 -22.05 0.22 -19.62
N ARG A 46 -20.93 -0.18 -19.02
CA ARG A 46 -20.76 -1.42 -18.25
C ARG A 46 -20.13 -1.17 -16.89
N ALA A 47 -20.63 -0.17 -16.17
CA ALA A 47 -20.14 0.20 -14.84
C ALA A 47 -20.16 -0.95 -13.82
N ASP A 48 -21.03 -1.95 -14.01
CA ASP A 48 -21.06 -3.20 -13.26
C ASP A 48 -19.71 -3.95 -13.24
N LEU A 49 -19.02 -3.96 -14.38
CA LEU A 49 -17.73 -4.64 -14.52
C LEU A 49 -16.58 -3.94 -13.78
N SER A 50 -16.68 -2.65 -13.56
CA SER A 50 -15.64 -1.88 -12.85
C SER A 50 -15.31 -2.48 -11.49
N TYR A 51 -16.30 -2.88 -10.71
CA TYR A 51 -16.10 -3.51 -9.40
C TYR A 51 -15.38 -4.85 -9.48
N ILE A 52 -15.83 -5.69 -10.41
CA ILE A 52 -15.26 -7.01 -10.58
C ILE A 52 -13.81 -6.88 -11.03
N VAL A 53 -13.54 -6.04 -12.01
CA VAL A 53 -12.19 -5.84 -12.56
C VAL A 53 -11.26 -5.22 -11.52
N THR A 54 -11.70 -4.17 -10.81
CA THR A 54 -10.89 -3.55 -9.73
C THR A 54 -10.59 -4.56 -8.62
N THR A 55 -11.58 -5.38 -8.21
CA THR A 55 -11.36 -6.42 -7.21
C THR A 55 -10.35 -7.45 -7.68
N LEU A 56 -10.46 -7.90 -8.95
CA LEU A 56 -9.50 -8.84 -9.53
C LEU A 56 -8.09 -8.24 -9.62
N MET A 57 -7.95 -6.97 -10.02
CA MET A 57 -6.67 -6.26 -10.02
C MET A 57 -6.04 -6.31 -8.63
N VAL A 58 -6.74 -5.86 -7.60
CA VAL A 58 -6.22 -5.82 -6.22
C VAL A 58 -5.84 -7.21 -5.70
N ILE A 59 -6.65 -8.24 -5.96
CA ILE A 59 -6.36 -9.61 -5.51
C ILE A 59 -5.16 -10.20 -6.24
N LEU A 60 -5.13 -10.09 -7.56
CA LEU A 60 -4.07 -10.67 -8.37
C LEU A 60 -2.75 -9.92 -8.23
N SER A 61 -2.79 -8.59 -8.06
CA SER A 61 -1.58 -7.81 -7.74
C SER A 61 -1.04 -8.19 -6.36
N ALA A 62 -1.88 -8.38 -5.34
CA ALA A 62 -1.44 -8.82 -4.02
C ALA A 62 -0.79 -10.22 -4.03
N LEU A 63 -1.36 -11.16 -4.80
CA LEU A 63 -0.75 -12.48 -5.03
C LEU A 63 0.60 -12.36 -5.72
N THR A 64 0.65 -11.56 -6.79
CA THR A 64 1.87 -11.30 -7.57
C THR A 64 2.93 -10.63 -6.70
N ALA A 65 2.60 -9.57 -5.95
CA ALA A 65 3.51 -8.88 -5.06
C ALA A 65 4.11 -9.81 -4.01
N THR A 66 3.26 -10.61 -3.35
CA THR A 66 3.70 -11.52 -2.29
C THR A 66 4.61 -12.62 -2.84
N ALA A 67 4.20 -13.28 -3.94
CA ALA A 67 5.03 -14.30 -4.59
C ALA A 67 6.35 -13.72 -5.06
N THR A 68 6.31 -12.57 -5.74
CA THR A 68 7.51 -11.89 -6.25
C THR A 68 8.46 -11.48 -5.14
N ALA A 69 7.96 -10.87 -4.05
CA ALA A 69 8.80 -10.47 -2.92
C ALA A 69 9.52 -11.65 -2.28
N ILE A 70 8.84 -12.81 -2.18
CA ILE A 70 9.42 -14.05 -1.66
C ILE A 70 10.52 -14.57 -2.58
N PHE A 71 10.23 -14.73 -3.88
CA PHE A 71 11.15 -15.34 -4.83
C PHE A 71 12.28 -14.40 -5.23
N ALA A 72 11.99 -13.14 -5.56
CA ALA A 72 13.00 -12.15 -5.95
C ALA A 72 13.90 -11.79 -4.76
N GLY A 73 13.40 -11.72 -3.54
CA GLY A 73 14.22 -11.52 -2.34
C GLY A 73 15.25 -12.63 -2.17
N GLY A 74 14.85 -13.89 -2.28
CA GLY A 74 15.74 -15.03 -2.22
C GLY A 74 16.76 -15.08 -3.38
N LEU A 75 16.34 -14.66 -4.60
CA LEU A 75 17.23 -14.59 -5.74
C LEU A 75 18.28 -13.49 -5.56
N CYS A 76 17.88 -12.33 -5.05
CA CYS A 76 18.79 -11.24 -4.70
C CYS A 76 19.86 -11.68 -3.69
N ASP A 77 19.46 -12.45 -2.66
CA ASP A 77 20.38 -12.94 -1.63
C ASP A 77 21.40 -13.96 -2.20
N ARG A 78 20.96 -14.82 -3.12
CA ARG A 78 21.84 -15.77 -3.82
C ARG A 78 22.85 -15.08 -4.75
N VAL A 79 22.39 -14.10 -5.50
CA VAL A 79 23.28 -13.33 -6.41
C VAL A 79 24.25 -12.46 -5.60
N GLY A 80 23.87 -12.02 -4.40
CA GLY A 80 24.65 -11.13 -3.54
C GLY A 80 24.81 -9.73 -4.13
N ARG A 81 23.85 -9.27 -4.94
CA ARG A 81 23.84 -7.94 -5.55
C ARG A 81 22.42 -7.43 -5.59
N ARG A 82 22.19 -6.20 -5.12
CA ARG A 82 20.88 -5.53 -5.13
C ARG A 82 20.72 -4.61 -6.33
N ARG A 83 21.80 -3.91 -6.69
CA ARG A 83 21.82 -2.89 -7.74
C ARG A 83 21.21 -3.35 -9.06
N PRO A 84 21.53 -4.52 -9.66
CA PRO A 84 20.95 -4.94 -10.93
C PRO A 84 19.43 -5.10 -10.85
N PHE A 85 18.92 -5.70 -9.75
CA PHE A 85 17.49 -5.92 -9.55
C PHE A 85 16.74 -4.59 -9.39
N ILE A 86 17.30 -3.62 -8.68
CA ILE A 86 16.74 -2.28 -8.56
C ILE A 86 16.75 -1.60 -9.93
N ALA A 87 17.90 -1.53 -10.61
CA ALA A 87 18.06 -0.80 -11.85
C ALA A 87 17.15 -1.35 -12.97
N TYR A 88 17.27 -2.63 -13.29
CA TYR A 88 16.47 -3.25 -14.35
C TYR A 88 15.00 -3.39 -13.97
N GLY A 89 14.70 -3.61 -12.70
CA GLY A 89 13.34 -3.66 -12.21
C GLY A 89 12.63 -2.32 -12.34
N TYR A 90 13.28 -1.18 -11.99
CA TYR A 90 12.70 0.15 -12.21
C TYR A 90 12.53 0.50 -13.70
N LEU A 91 13.46 0.08 -14.56
CA LEU A 91 13.30 0.24 -16.02
C LEU A 91 12.06 -0.51 -16.51
N ALA A 92 11.95 -1.78 -16.18
CA ALA A 92 10.80 -2.61 -16.57
C ALA A 92 9.49 -2.08 -15.97
N TRP A 93 9.52 -1.62 -14.71
CA TRP A 93 8.36 -1.04 -14.03
C TRP A 93 7.83 0.19 -14.75
N GLY A 94 8.72 1.10 -15.17
CA GLY A 94 8.29 2.28 -15.92
C GLY A 94 7.70 1.95 -17.29
N VAL A 95 8.24 0.95 -18.00
CA VAL A 95 7.68 0.48 -19.27
C VAL A 95 6.28 -0.12 -19.08
N THR A 96 6.08 -0.92 -18.02
CA THR A 96 4.75 -1.49 -17.72
C THR A 96 3.74 -0.42 -17.33
N ILE A 97 4.15 0.63 -16.60
CA ILE A 97 3.29 1.78 -16.30
C ILE A 97 2.87 2.50 -17.59
N MET A 98 3.82 2.74 -18.52
CA MET A 98 3.50 3.39 -19.81
C MET A 98 2.47 2.61 -20.63
N ALA A 99 2.43 1.28 -20.50
CA ALA A 99 1.50 0.44 -21.26
C ALA A 99 0.03 0.78 -20.96
N PHE A 100 -0.30 1.22 -19.74
CA PHE A 100 -1.66 1.66 -19.40
C PHE A 100 -2.12 2.86 -20.21
N GLY A 101 -1.20 3.74 -20.63
CA GLY A 101 -1.53 4.91 -21.45
C GLY A 101 -2.09 4.58 -22.83
N PHE A 102 -1.86 3.37 -23.33
CA PHE A 102 -2.38 2.93 -24.62
C PHE A 102 -3.81 2.35 -24.56
N LEU A 103 -4.33 2.10 -23.35
CA LEU A 103 -5.68 1.61 -23.18
C LEU A 103 -6.70 2.70 -23.54
N PRO A 104 -7.70 2.39 -24.39
CA PRO A 104 -8.77 3.33 -24.71
C PRO A 104 -9.69 3.52 -23.50
N MET A 105 -10.11 4.76 -23.25
CA MET A 105 -11.01 5.10 -22.14
C MET A 105 -12.49 4.79 -22.45
N ARG A 106 -12.79 4.32 -23.67
CA ARG A 106 -14.09 3.81 -24.08
C ARG A 106 -13.90 2.62 -25.01
N VAL A 107 -14.62 1.55 -24.76
CA VAL A 107 -14.59 0.30 -25.51
C VAL A 107 -16.00 -0.23 -25.76
N GLU A 108 -16.18 -0.98 -26.85
CA GLU A 108 -17.49 -1.52 -27.27
C GLU A 108 -17.37 -3.01 -27.60
N GLY A 109 -18.48 -3.73 -27.48
CA GLY A 109 -18.58 -5.13 -27.88
C GLY A 109 -17.52 -6.05 -27.20
N ALA A 110 -16.83 -6.84 -28.01
CA ALA A 110 -15.82 -7.79 -27.53
C ALA A 110 -14.58 -7.11 -26.91
N MET A 111 -14.32 -5.82 -27.22
CA MET A 111 -13.20 -5.07 -26.67
C MET A 111 -13.36 -4.80 -25.17
N ILE A 112 -14.59 -4.88 -24.62
CA ILE A 112 -14.83 -4.72 -23.17
C ILE A 112 -14.09 -5.80 -22.38
N LEU A 113 -14.21 -7.07 -22.79
CA LEU A 113 -13.50 -8.17 -22.13
C LEU A 113 -11.98 -8.05 -22.34
N THR A 114 -11.55 -7.64 -23.53
CA THR A 114 -10.13 -7.42 -23.80
C THR A 114 -9.54 -6.33 -22.90
N ALA A 115 -10.23 -5.20 -22.72
CA ALA A 115 -9.81 -4.13 -21.83
C ALA A 115 -9.73 -4.61 -20.37
N ALA A 116 -10.71 -5.39 -19.90
CA ALA A 116 -10.71 -5.98 -18.56
C ALA A 116 -9.48 -6.88 -18.33
N VAL A 117 -9.20 -7.78 -19.29
CA VAL A 117 -8.03 -8.67 -19.21
C VAL A 117 -6.73 -7.88 -19.27
N LEU A 118 -6.61 -6.89 -20.17
CA LEU A 118 -5.40 -6.07 -20.28
C LEU A 118 -5.13 -5.25 -19.02
N LEU A 119 -6.16 -4.66 -18.39
CA LEU A 119 -6.02 -3.95 -17.11
C LEU A 119 -5.41 -4.85 -16.05
N VAL A 120 -5.96 -6.05 -15.87
CA VAL A 120 -5.48 -7.00 -14.87
C VAL A 120 -4.07 -7.50 -15.19
N VAL A 121 -3.79 -7.81 -16.46
CA VAL A 121 -2.46 -8.31 -16.88
C VAL A 121 -1.40 -7.23 -16.72
N PHE A 122 -1.67 -5.99 -17.13
CA PHE A 122 -0.73 -4.89 -16.99
C PHE A 122 -0.47 -4.56 -15.51
N ASP A 123 -1.49 -4.63 -14.66
CA ASP A 123 -1.37 -4.45 -13.22
C ASP A 123 -0.47 -5.54 -12.59
N CYS A 124 -0.70 -6.80 -12.91
CA CYS A 124 0.16 -7.90 -12.45
C CYS A 124 1.61 -7.76 -12.94
N LEU A 125 1.84 -7.36 -14.21
CA LEU A 125 3.18 -7.15 -14.76
C LEU A 125 3.87 -5.96 -14.08
N MET A 126 3.15 -4.87 -13.87
CA MET A 126 3.63 -3.71 -13.14
C MET A 126 4.02 -4.08 -11.70
N THR A 127 3.16 -4.80 -11.01
CA THR A 127 3.40 -5.26 -9.64
C THR A 127 4.59 -6.22 -9.56
N LEU A 128 4.75 -7.13 -10.51
CA LEU A 128 5.91 -8.03 -10.57
C LEU A 128 7.22 -7.24 -10.67
N CYS A 129 7.27 -6.24 -11.54
CA CYS A 129 8.46 -5.38 -11.70
C CYS A 129 8.70 -4.52 -10.46
N GLY A 130 7.65 -3.89 -9.93
CA GLY A 130 7.70 -3.02 -8.75
C GLY A 130 8.11 -3.78 -7.49
N SER A 131 7.51 -4.94 -7.23
CA SER A 131 7.85 -5.75 -6.06
C SER A 131 9.25 -6.34 -6.15
N THR A 132 9.73 -6.70 -7.35
CA THR A 132 11.13 -7.12 -7.54
C THR A 132 12.09 -5.98 -7.20
N ALA A 133 11.85 -4.80 -7.74
CA ALA A 133 12.75 -3.65 -7.63
C ALA A 133 12.68 -2.99 -6.24
N ASN A 134 11.47 -2.72 -5.75
CA ASN A 134 11.23 -1.93 -4.54
C ASN A 134 11.05 -2.81 -3.30
N ASP A 135 10.10 -3.74 -3.30
CA ASP A 135 9.77 -4.50 -2.09
C ASP A 135 10.88 -5.51 -1.72
N ALA A 136 11.46 -6.18 -2.71
CA ALA A 136 12.53 -7.14 -2.48
C ALA A 136 13.90 -6.47 -2.47
N ALA A 137 14.33 -5.90 -3.61
CA ALA A 137 15.73 -5.49 -3.78
C ALA A 137 16.05 -4.17 -3.05
N PHE A 138 15.21 -3.12 -3.17
CA PHE A 138 15.47 -1.83 -2.54
C PHE A 138 15.37 -1.90 -1.02
N ASN A 139 14.35 -2.55 -0.46
CA ASN A 139 14.23 -2.69 1.00
C ASN A 139 15.37 -3.53 1.59
N ALA A 140 15.86 -4.55 0.87
CA ALA A 140 17.05 -5.28 1.26
C ALA A 140 18.29 -4.40 1.19
N TRP A 141 18.47 -3.61 0.12
CA TRP A 141 19.57 -2.67 -0.02
C TRP A 141 19.60 -1.64 1.12
N VAL A 142 18.45 -1.06 1.48
CA VAL A 142 18.34 -0.14 2.63
C VAL A 142 18.81 -0.81 3.92
N THR A 143 18.45 -2.08 4.12
CA THR A 143 18.90 -2.86 5.28
C THR A 143 20.40 -3.10 5.28
N ASP A 144 20.97 -3.42 4.09
CA ASP A 144 22.40 -3.71 3.92
C ASP A 144 23.30 -2.48 4.12
N VAL A 145 22.80 -1.27 3.79
CA VAL A 145 23.57 -0.01 3.92
C VAL A 145 23.31 0.74 5.23
N THR A 146 22.43 0.22 6.10
CA THR A 146 22.09 0.85 7.39
C THR A 146 22.46 -0.03 8.56
N ASP A 147 22.98 0.59 9.63
CA ASP A 147 23.26 -0.05 10.90
C ASP A 147 22.13 0.15 11.90
N THR A 148 22.13 -0.64 12.98
CA THR A 148 21.13 -0.54 14.07
C THR A 148 20.98 0.87 14.66
N GLU A 149 22.07 1.67 14.66
CA GLU A 149 22.10 3.02 15.21
C GLU A 149 21.45 4.08 14.32
N ASN A 150 21.48 3.89 12.96
CA ASN A 150 20.98 4.86 11.99
C ASN A 150 19.72 4.40 11.25
N ARG A 151 19.40 3.10 11.30
CA ARG A 151 18.24 2.48 10.63
C ARG A 151 16.92 3.12 11.02
N GLY A 152 16.73 3.44 12.31
CA GLY A 152 15.52 4.12 12.78
C GLY A 152 15.30 5.48 12.11
N ARG A 153 16.38 6.27 11.96
CA ARG A 153 16.31 7.58 11.27
C ARG A 153 16.00 7.42 9.79
N VAL A 154 16.62 6.45 9.10
CA VAL A 154 16.36 6.19 7.69
C VAL A 154 14.91 5.76 7.48
N ASN A 155 14.43 4.78 8.26
CA ASN A 155 13.04 4.33 8.19
C ASN A 155 12.04 5.44 8.54
N GLY A 156 12.37 6.32 9.49
CA GLY A 156 11.56 7.49 9.81
C GLY A 156 11.39 8.43 8.62
N VAL A 157 12.47 8.68 7.85
CA VAL A 157 12.38 9.49 6.62
C VAL A 157 11.61 8.75 5.54
N LEU A 158 11.89 7.46 5.32
CA LEU A 158 11.18 6.65 4.31
C LEU A 158 9.67 6.57 4.58
N SER A 159 9.24 6.59 5.85
CA SER A 159 7.81 6.54 6.20
C SER A 159 7.01 7.80 5.83
N ILE A 160 7.69 8.91 5.53
CA ILE A 160 7.06 10.16 5.07
C ILE A 160 6.87 10.16 3.55
N LEU A 161 7.67 9.39 2.81
CA LEU A 161 7.68 9.40 1.34
C LEU A 161 6.34 9.05 0.69
N PRO A 162 5.51 8.12 1.20
CA PRO A 162 4.19 7.87 0.65
C PRO A 162 3.30 9.11 0.61
N VAL A 163 3.38 9.96 1.65
CA VAL A 163 2.62 11.21 1.71
C VAL A 163 3.11 12.20 0.67
N ILE A 164 4.42 12.36 0.56
CA ILE A 164 5.03 13.24 -0.46
C ILE A 164 4.65 12.75 -1.86
N ALA A 165 4.67 11.44 -2.10
CA ALA A 165 4.27 10.84 -3.37
C ALA A 165 2.82 11.15 -3.72
N VAL A 166 1.89 11.04 -2.75
CA VAL A 166 0.48 11.39 -2.95
C VAL A 166 0.33 12.86 -3.35
N VAL A 167 1.01 13.78 -2.66
CA VAL A 167 0.97 15.21 -2.99
C VAL A 167 1.51 15.46 -4.41
N ILE A 168 2.64 14.84 -4.78
CA ILE A 168 3.22 14.97 -6.12
C ILE A 168 2.24 14.45 -7.19
N ILE A 169 1.62 13.30 -6.95
CA ILE A 169 0.70 12.70 -7.91
C ILE A 169 -0.56 13.57 -8.06
N PHE A 170 -1.23 13.92 -6.96
CA PHE A 170 -2.50 14.64 -7.05
C PHE A 170 -2.34 16.07 -7.54
N LEU A 171 -1.34 16.82 -7.05
CA LEU A 171 -1.16 18.22 -7.43
C LEU A 171 -0.30 18.38 -8.69
N GLY A 172 0.66 17.48 -8.95
CA GLY A 172 1.59 17.59 -10.07
C GLY A 172 1.11 16.87 -11.33
N LEU A 173 0.68 15.62 -11.22
CA LEU A 173 0.32 14.78 -12.36
C LEU A 173 -1.19 14.60 -12.54
N GLY A 174 -1.99 14.72 -11.47
CA GLY A 174 -3.44 14.58 -11.52
C GLY A 174 -4.12 15.39 -12.62
N PRO A 175 -3.74 16.66 -12.85
CA PRO A 175 -4.31 17.46 -13.93
C PRO A 175 -4.08 16.92 -15.36
N LEU A 176 -3.14 15.98 -15.53
CA LEU A 176 -2.89 15.31 -16.82
C LEU A 176 -3.84 14.13 -17.07
N TYR A 177 -4.57 13.67 -16.04
CA TYR A 177 -5.54 12.58 -16.15
C TYR A 177 -6.93 13.12 -16.44
N SER A 178 -7.63 12.53 -17.42
CA SER A 178 -9.01 12.89 -17.75
C SER A 178 -9.86 11.65 -18.05
N ALA A 179 -11.01 11.55 -17.40
CA ALA A 179 -11.99 10.49 -17.64
C ALA A 179 -12.62 10.57 -19.05
N GLN A 180 -12.68 11.77 -19.64
CA GLN A 180 -13.26 12.03 -20.97
C GLN A 180 -12.24 11.94 -22.12
N ALA A 181 -10.95 11.77 -21.83
CA ALA A 181 -9.93 11.61 -22.85
C ALA A 181 -10.14 10.30 -23.63
N GLU A 182 -9.77 10.27 -24.91
CA GLU A 182 -9.72 9.00 -25.64
C GLU A 182 -8.72 8.01 -25.02
N ARG A 183 -7.60 8.53 -24.54
CA ARG A 183 -6.53 7.80 -23.84
C ARG A 183 -5.81 8.74 -22.90
N ASN A 184 -5.33 8.21 -21.77
CA ASN A 184 -4.51 8.97 -20.81
C ASN A 184 -3.01 8.80 -21.09
N LEU A 185 -2.61 8.86 -22.37
CA LEU A 185 -1.25 8.57 -22.81
C LEU A 185 -0.22 9.49 -22.14
N THR A 186 -0.44 10.80 -22.14
CA THR A 186 0.49 11.76 -21.55
C THR A 186 0.71 11.53 -20.06
N PHE A 187 -0.36 11.26 -19.30
CA PHE A 187 -0.29 10.95 -17.88
C PHE A 187 0.62 9.74 -17.63
N PHE A 188 0.37 8.62 -18.30
CA PHE A 188 1.12 7.38 -18.10
C PHE A 188 2.54 7.42 -18.68
N LEU A 189 2.79 8.18 -19.75
CA LEU A 189 4.15 8.37 -20.29
C LEU A 189 5.02 9.16 -19.31
N VAL A 190 4.51 10.28 -18.77
CA VAL A 190 5.24 11.08 -17.79
C VAL A 190 5.47 10.26 -16.52
N LEU A 191 4.46 9.57 -16.05
CA LEU A 191 4.53 8.74 -14.87
C LEU A 191 5.53 7.59 -15.02
N GLY A 192 5.49 6.85 -16.13
CA GLY A 192 6.41 5.74 -16.39
C GLY A 192 7.84 6.19 -16.68
N ALA A 193 8.04 7.43 -17.18
CA ALA A 193 9.39 8.01 -17.35
C ALA A 193 10.12 8.18 -16.00
N ILE A 194 9.40 8.43 -14.90
CA ILE A 194 10.01 8.62 -13.58
C ILE A 194 10.79 7.37 -13.14
N PRO A 195 10.20 6.16 -13.05
CA PRO A 195 10.96 4.97 -12.69
C PRO A 195 11.99 4.57 -13.77
N ILE A 196 11.76 4.82 -15.06
CA ILE A 196 12.80 4.58 -16.10
C ILE A 196 14.04 5.41 -15.81
N LEU A 197 13.89 6.71 -15.58
CA LEU A 197 14.99 7.59 -15.22
C LEU A 197 15.67 7.14 -13.92
N ALA A 198 14.89 6.72 -12.92
CA ALA A 198 15.43 6.16 -11.69
C ALA A 198 16.21 4.88 -11.95
N GLY A 199 15.75 3.97 -12.80
CA GLY A 199 16.45 2.77 -13.18
C GLY A 199 17.80 3.05 -13.84
N ILE A 200 17.85 4.02 -14.76
CA ILE A 200 19.11 4.49 -15.37
C ILE A 200 20.04 5.06 -14.31
N LEU A 201 19.53 5.95 -13.44
CA LEU A 201 20.31 6.54 -12.36
C LEU A 201 20.82 5.51 -11.36
N ALA A 202 20.07 4.44 -11.11
CA ALA A 202 20.47 3.35 -10.22
C ALA A 202 21.76 2.68 -10.68
N LEU A 203 21.98 2.58 -12.00
CA LEU A 203 23.23 2.03 -12.55
C LEU A 203 24.48 2.86 -12.20
N PHE A 204 24.31 4.15 -11.87
CA PHE A 204 25.43 5.04 -11.55
C PHE A 204 25.50 5.40 -10.06
N LEU A 205 24.34 5.55 -9.41
CA LEU A 205 24.24 6.03 -8.02
C LEU A 205 24.32 4.90 -7.00
N LEU A 206 23.67 3.75 -7.25
CA LEU A 206 23.68 2.66 -6.29
C LEU A 206 25.01 1.90 -6.28
N ARG A 207 25.43 1.55 -5.09
CA ARG A 207 26.52 0.61 -4.84
C ARG A 207 26.04 -0.48 -3.92
N ASP A 208 26.36 -1.72 -4.25
CA ASP A 208 26.11 -2.85 -3.37
C ASP A 208 27.03 -2.74 -2.14
N SER A 209 26.55 -3.16 -0.98
CA SER A 209 27.35 -3.22 0.23
C SER A 209 28.39 -4.35 0.09
N GLU A 210 29.61 -4.12 0.56
CA GLU A 210 30.66 -5.15 0.61
C GLU A 210 30.35 -6.26 1.64
N SER A 211 29.42 -5.99 2.56
CA SER A 211 29.03 -6.91 3.64
C SER A 211 27.95 -7.93 3.25
N ILE A 212 27.53 -7.97 1.99
CA ILE A 212 26.49 -8.91 1.55
C ILE A 212 27.06 -10.33 1.51
N GLU A 213 26.73 -11.16 2.51
CA GLU A 213 27.02 -12.58 2.51
C GLU A 213 26.09 -13.30 1.52
N LYS A 214 26.70 -13.96 0.50
CA LYS A 214 25.92 -14.80 -0.42
C LYS A 214 25.36 -15.99 0.33
N THR A 215 24.04 -16.15 0.27
CA THR A 215 23.40 -17.32 0.88
C THR A 215 23.64 -18.55 0.00
N THR A 216 24.56 -19.43 0.42
CA THR A 216 24.86 -20.71 -0.25
C THR A 216 24.00 -21.86 0.22
N GLY A 217 22.81 -21.60 0.80
CA GLY A 217 21.95 -22.61 1.37
C GLY A 217 21.42 -23.62 0.34
N GLU A 218 21.58 -24.93 0.64
CA GLU A 218 21.07 -26.03 -0.19
C GLU A 218 19.52 -26.11 -0.24
N HIS A 219 18.83 -25.49 0.72
CA HIS A 219 17.37 -25.61 0.92
C HIS A 219 16.62 -24.28 0.87
N PHE A 220 16.78 -23.52 -0.21
CA PHE A 220 16.10 -22.22 -0.40
C PHE A 220 14.59 -22.24 -0.06
N MET A 221 13.84 -23.21 -0.56
CA MET A 221 12.39 -23.33 -0.31
C MET A 221 12.07 -23.58 1.16
N ARG A 222 12.85 -24.39 1.85
CA ARG A 222 12.65 -24.68 3.28
C ARG A 222 12.90 -23.44 4.15
N ASP A 223 13.92 -22.65 3.81
CA ASP A 223 14.24 -21.42 4.54
C ASP A 223 13.20 -20.34 4.29
N THR A 224 12.71 -20.23 3.07
CA THR A 224 11.64 -19.29 2.69
C THR A 224 10.34 -19.56 3.45
N PHE A 225 9.95 -20.83 3.63
CA PHE A 225 8.73 -21.23 4.32
C PHE A 225 8.91 -21.52 5.82
N TYR A 226 10.08 -21.24 6.39
CA TYR A 226 10.38 -21.50 7.81
C TYR A 226 9.34 -20.91 8.76
N GLY A 227 8.91 -19.67 8.54
CA GLY A 227 7.91 -18.98 9.37
C GLY A 227 6.51 -19.60 9.34
N PHE A 228 6.19 -20.46 8.37
CA PHE A 228 4.89 -21.15 8.29
C PHE A 228 4.86 -22.47 9.03
N SER A 229 5.99 -22.92 9.58
CA SER A 229 6.06 -24.17 10.34
C SER A 229 5.25 -24.10 11.63
N PRO A 230 4.40 -25.11 11.94
CA PRO A 230 3.60 -25.15 13.17
C PRO A 230 4.45 -25.04 14.45
N ALA A 231 5.67 -25.57 14.45
CA ALA A 231 6.60 -25.49 15.57
C ALA A 231 7.06 -24.05 15.81
N VAL A 232 7.36 -23.31 14.75
CA VAL A 232 7.77 -21.90 14.80
C VAL A 232 6.61 -21.02 15.25
N ILE A 233 5.38 -21.29 14.77
CA ILE A 233 4.16 -20.59 15.18
C ILE A 233 3.94 -20.77 16.69
N LYS A 234 4.02 -22.01 17.17
CA LYS A 234 3.86 -22.32 18.61
C LYS A 234 4.93 -21.66 19.47
N GLY A 235 6.19 -21.62 19.00
CA GLY A 235 7.30 -20.98 19.72
C GLY A 235 7.22 -19.44 19.76
N ASN A 236 6.59 -18.81 18.77
CA ASN A 236 6.55 -17.34 18.60
C ASN A 236 5.12 -16.78 18.63
N ARG A 237 4.23 -17.33 19.44
CA ARG A 237 2.79 -16.99 19.45
C ARG A 237 2.51 -15.49 19.45
N MET A 238 3.22 -14.71 20.27
CA MET A 238 2.97 -13.26 20.39
C MET A 238 3.34 -12.48 19.10
N LEU A 239 4.28 -12.96 18.32
CA LEU A 239 4.60 -12.41 17.01
C LEU A 239 3.41 -12.57 16.05
N TYR A 240 2.82 -13.78 15.99
CA TYR A 240 1.65 -14.04 15.15
C TYR A 240 0.39 -13.32 15.64
N VAL A 241 0.23 -13.10 16.93
CA VAL A 241 -0.88 -12.28 17.48
C VAL A 241 -0.72 -10.82 17.05
N CYS A 242 0.51 -10.28 17.00
CA CYS A 242 0.77 -8.96 16.44
C CYS A 242 0.41 -8.91 14.94
N LEU A 243 0.82 -9.91 14.17
CA LEU A 243 0.48 -10.02 12.75
C LEU A 243 -1.02 -10.14 12.52
N LEU A 244 -1.73 -10.93 13.34
CA LEU A 244 -3.20 -11.05 13.27
C LEU A 244 -3.88 -9.70 13.54
N SER A 245 -3.38 -8.94 14.53
CA SER A 245 -3.90 -7.60 14.80
C SER A 245 -3.71 -6.67 13.60
N THR A 246 -2.51 -6.69 12.99
CA THR A 246 -2.21 -5.90 11.79
C THR A 246 -3.06 -6.34 10.60
N CYS A 247 -3.29 -7.64 10.45
CA CYS A 247 -4.13 -8.20 9.40
C CYS A 247 -5.58 -7.70 9.49
N LEU A 248 -6.19 -7.73 10.66
CA LEU A 248 -7.57 -7.25 10.87
C LEU A 248 -7.69 -5.75 10.58
N VAL A 249 -6.73 -4.95 11.04
CA VAL A 249 -6.67 -3.50 10.72
C VAL A 249 -6.47 -3.29 9.22
N GLY A 250 -5.62 -4.08 8.58
CA GLY A 250 -5.40 -4.04 7.14
C GLY A 250 -6.64 -4.42 6.33
N ILE A 251 -7.37 -5.48 6.74
CA ILE A 251 -8.64 -5.85 6.10
C ILE A 251 -9.65 -4.70 6.21
N ALA A 252 -9.80 -4.12 7.41
CA ALA A 252 -10.67 -2.97 7.64
C ALA A 252 -10.30 -1.78 6.72
N GLN A 253 -9.01 -1.51 6.52
CA GLN A 253 -8.53 -0.49 5.60
C GLN A 253 -8.88 -0.82 4.15
N GLN A 254 -8.64 -2.04 3.71
CA GLN A 254 -8.83 -2.44 2.31
C GLN A 254 -10.30 -2.51 1.90
N THR A 255 -11.27 -2.57 2.84
CA THR A 255 -12.70 -2.48 2.51
C THR A 255 -13.09 -1.15 1.86
N PHE A 256 -12.39 -0.06 2.12
CA PHE A 256 -12.73 1.25 1.56
C PHE A 256 -11.62 1.85 0.70
N PHE A 257 -10.36 1.44 0.89
CA PHE A 257 -9.21 2.15 0.33
C PHE A 257 -9.21 2.21 -1.19
N SER A 258 -9.46 1.10 -1.87
CA SER A 258 -9.51 1.01 -3.33
C SER A 258 -10.65 1.83 -3.96
N TYR A 259 -11.69 2.13 -3.18
CA TYR A 259 -12.86 2.88 -3.65
C TYR A 259 -12.98 4.29 -3.07
N LEU A 260 -11.97 4.74 -2.32
CA LEU A 260 -12.04 6.01 -1.59
C LEU A 260 -12.16 7.22 -2.52
N ILE A 261 -11.39 7.26 -3.62
CA ILE A 261 -11.48 8.32 -4.61
C ILE A 261 -12.87 8.31 -5.25
N ASN A 262 -13.30 7.14 -5.71
CA ASN A 262 -14.61 6.98 -6.35
C ASN A 262 -15.76 7.35 -5.42
N PHE A 263 -15.62 7.07 -4.13
CA PHE A 263 -16.58 7.52 -3.11
C PHE A 263 -16.64 9.05 -3.02
N VAL A 264 -15.49 9.73 -3.00
CA VAL A 264 -15.45 11.21 -2.93
C VAL A 264 -15.97 11.83 -4.24
N VAL A 265 -15.59 11.29 -5.39
CA VAL A 265 -16.00 11.79 -6.71
C VAL A 265 -17.48 11.55 -6.97
N VAL A 266 -17.92 10.30 -6.87
CA VAL A 266 -19.25 9.87 -7.32
C VAL A 266 -20.29 9.98 -6.20
N THR A 267 -20.02 9.38 -5.03
CA THR A 267 -21.00 9.34 -3.92
C THR A 267 -21.18 10.69 -3.24
N LEU A 268 -20.08 11.42 -3.05
CA LEU A 268 -20.13 12.75 -2.42
C LEU A 268 -20.30 13.89 -3.42
N GLY A 269 -20.14 13.64 -4.73
CA GLY A 269 -20.37 14.60 -5.78
C GLY A 269 -19.27 15.67 -5.95
N PHE A 270 -18.04 15.41 -5.48
CA PHE A 270 -16.94 16.38 -5.62
C PHE A 270 -16.39 16.47 -7.04
N ALA A 271 -16.69 15.51 -7.92
CA ALA A 271 -16.24 15.48 -9.32
C ALA A 271 -14.76 15.91 -9.47
N ASP A 272 -14.48 16.92 -10.29
CA ASP A 272 -13.12 17.41 -10.55
C ASP A 272 -12.45 18.07 -9.32
N ALA A 273 -13.23 18.43 -8.29
CA ALA A 273 -12.73 19.05 -7.06
C ALA A 273 -12.26 18.05 -5.99
N PHE A 274 -12.26 16.74 -6.27
CA PHE A 274 -11.90 15.68 -5.30
C PHE A 274 -10.47 15.78 -4.78
N VAL A 275 -9.57 16.40 -5.54
CA VAL A 275 -8.14 16.54 -5.21
C VAL A 275 -7.94 17.24 -3.87
N ILE A 276 -8.71 18.31 -3.60
CA ILE A 276 -8.58 19.09 -2.36
C ILE A 276 -8.99 18.26 -1.13
N PRO A 277 -10.17 17.64 -1.07
CA PRO A 277 -10.53 16.75 0.03
C PRO A 277 -9.53 15.62 0.26
N MET A 278 -9.07 14.97 -0.79
CA MET A 278 -8.10 13.88 -0.70
C MET A 278 -6.77 14.37 -0.14
N ALA A 279 -6.25 15.49 -0.65
CA ALA A 279 -4.99 16.08 -0.16
C ALA A 279 -5.08 16.45 1.34
N VAL A 280 -6.16 17.09 1.77
CA VAL A 280 -6.37 17.47 3.18
C VAL A 280 -6.43 16.23 4.08
N ILE A 281 -7.18 15.20 3.68
CA ILE A 281 -7.30 13.95 4.45
C ILE A 281 -5.92 13.27 4.58
N ILE A 282 -5.18 13.15 3.47
CA ILE A 282 -3.92 12.42 3.46
C ILE A 282 -2.82 13.18 4.21
N VAL A 283 -2.70 14.50 3.99
CA VAL A 283 -1.72 15.33 4.73
C VAL A 283 -2.06 15.38 6.22
N GLY A 284 -3.34 15.53 6.56
CA GLY A 284 -3.82 15.48 7.95
C GLY A 284 -3.53 14.12 8.61
N ALA A 285 -3.80 13.02 7.91
CA ALA A 285 -3.51 11.67 8.39
C ALA A 285 -2.00 11.45 8.61
N ALA A 286 -1.16 11.97 7.72
CA ALA A 286 0.28 11.89 7.87
C ALA A 286 0.79 12.70 9.08
N ALA A 287 0.26 13.89 9.29
CA ALA A 287 0.59 14.70 10.48
C ALA A 287 0.22 13.97 11.77
N VAL A 288 -0.98 13.37 11.84
CA VAL A 288 -1.42 12.53 12.96
C VAL A 288 -0.49 11.35 13.15
N THR A 289 -0.14 10.63 12.06
CA THR A 289 0.74 9.46 12.11
C THR A 289 2.14 9.84 12.62
N GLY A 290 2.72 10.92 12.11
CA GLY A 290 4.03 11.42 12.55
C GLY A 290 4.03 11.84 14.02
N ALA A 291 3.02 12.59 14.47
CA ALA A 291 2.87 12.99 15.87
C ALA A 291 2.71 11.76 16.80
N CYS A 292 1.88 10.79 16.39
CA CYS A 292 1.69 9.54 17.13
C CYS A 292 2.98 8.69 17.17
N GLY A 293 3.78 8.66 16.10
CA GLY A 293 5.07 7.99 16.05
C GLY A 293 6.01 8.51 17.14
N VAL A 294 6.20 9.84 17.22
CA VAL A 294 7.03 10.48 18.25
C VAL A 294 6.51 10.21 19.66
N LEU A 295 5.18 10.27 19.84
CA LEU A 295 4.55 10.02 21.14
C LEU A 295 4.67 8.56 21.57
N THR A 296 4.52 7.60 20.66
CA THR A 296 4.66 6.17 20.95
C THR A 296 6.08 5.79 21.34
N ASP A 297 7.09 6.45 20.76
CA ASP A 297 8.48 6.25 21.13
C ASP A 297 8.78 6.80 22.54
N ARG A 298 8.20 7.96 22.89
CA ARG A 298 8.42 8.60 24.21
C ARG A 298 7.62 7.96 25.35
N LEU A 299 6.36 7.63 25.11
CA LEU A 299 5.41 7.21 26.15
C LEU A 299 5.17 5.69 26.19
N GLY A 300 5.73 4.96 25.22
CA GLY A 300 5.61 3.52 25.09
C GLY A 300 4.37 3.08 24.28
N LYS A 301 4.57 2.08 23.42
CA LYS A 301 3.59 1.55 22.47
C LYS A 301 2.27 1.09 23.12
N LYS A 302 2.32 0.55 24.35
CA LYS A 302 1.15 0.01 25.07
C LYS A 302 -0.01 0.98 25.25
N ARG A 303 0.29 2.28 25.40
CA ARG A 303 -0.70 3.30 25.70
C ARG A 303 -1.51 3.67 24.45
N PHE A 304 -0.95 3.44 23.26
CA PHE A 304 -1.50 3.93 22.01
C PHE A 304 -2.35 2.92 21.23
N TYR A 305 -2.26 1.61 21.52
CA TYR A 305 -3.02 0.60 20.76
C TYR A 305 -4.53 0.89 20.74
N TYR A 306 -5.16 1.12 21.89
CA TYR A 306 -6.60 1.37 21.94
C TYR A 306 -7.02 2.75 21.45
N PRO A 307 -6.35 3.86 21.82
CA PRO A 307 -6.69 5.17 21.28
C PRO A 307 -6.59 5.24 19.75
N LEU A 308 -5.56 4.63 19.15
CA LEU A 308 -5.40 4.61 17.70
C LEU A 308 -6.44 3.73 17.01
N LEU A 309 -6.77 2.57 17.60
CA LEU A 309 -7.86 1.74 17.11
C LEU A 309 -9.21 2.47 17.22
N ALA A 310 -9.48 3.11 18.35
CA ALA A 310 -10.71 3.88 18.52
C ALA A 310 -10.79 5.04 17.52
N ALA A 311 -9.70 5.76 17.27
CA ALA A 311 -9.65 6.82 16.27
C ALA A 311 -9.98 6.30 14.86
N SER A 312 -9.39 5.16 14.46
CA SER A 312 -9.67 4.57 13.16
C SER A 312 -11.12 4.13 13.01
N VAL A 313 -11.68 3.45 14.02
CA VAL A 313 -13.07 2.98 14.01
C VAL A 313 -14.05 4.14 14.04
N LEU A 314 -13.83 5.15 14.91
CA LEU A 314 -14.66 6.36 14.96
C LEU A 314 -14.59 7.13 13.63
N GLY A 315 -13.42 7.22 13.01
CA GLY A 315 -13.28 7.82 11.68
C GLY A 315 -14.11 7.10 10.62
N MET A 316 -14.07 5.76 10.59
CA MET A 316 -14.90 4.95 9.67
C MET A 316 -16.39 5.13 9.95
N LEU A 317 -16.81 5.16 11.23
CA LEU A 317 -18.20 5.42 11.59
C LEU A 317 -18.63 6.84 11.18
N THR A 318 -17.76 7.84 11.33
CA THR A 318 -18.04 9.21 10.86
C THR A 318 -18.25 9.23 9.34
N MET A 319 -17.40 8.53 8.57
CA MET A 319 -17.58 8.40 7.12
C MET A 319 -18.90 7.73 6.74
N TYR A 320 -19.35 6.72 7.50
CA TYR A 320 -20.66 6.11 7.30
C TYR A 320 -21.81 7.08 7.61
N LEU A 321 -21.68 7.89 8.67
CA LEU A 321 -22.71 8.85 9.10
C LEU A 321 -22.89 10.05 8.13
N LEU A 322 -21.95 10.29 7.21
CA LEU A 322 -22.09 11.32 6.16
C LEU A 322 -23.35 11.13 5.32
N ARG A 323 -23.92 9.93 5.26
CA ARG A 323 -25.18 9.64 4.55
C ARG A 323 -26.39 10.40 5.08
N PHE A 324 -26.34 10.88 6.31
CA PHE A 324 -27.45 11.58 6.97
C PHE A 324 -27.25 13.10 7.00
N LEU A 325 -26.21 13.62 6.36
CA LEU A 325 -25.79 15.00 6.43
C LEU A 325 -25.67 15.63 5.06
N ASP A 326 -25.93 16.93 4.99
CA ASP A 326 -25.79 17.72 3.77
C ASP A 326 -25.00 19.01 4.03
N GLY A 327 -24.57 19.66 2.93
CA GLY A 327 -23.92 20.97 2.95
C GLY A 327 -22.61 21.01 3.72
N GLY A 328 -22.34 22.11 4.42
CA GLY A 328 -21.08 22.37 5.11
C GLY A 328 -20.76 21.38 6.23
N ALA A 329 -21.78 20.87 6.95
CA ALA A 329 -21.60 19.87 7.99
C ALA A 329 -21.05 18.54 7.42
N ARG A 330 -21.57 18.11 6.27
CA ARG A 330 -21.08 16.93 5.54
C ARG A 330 -19.60 17.08 5.16
N THR A 331 -19.22 18.23 4.62
CA THR A 331 -17.85 18.51 4.24
C THR A 331 -16.89 18.57 5.44
N ALA A 332 -17.29 19.23 6.54
CA ALA A 332 -16.47 19.27 7.75
C ALA A 332 -16.24 17.88 8.35
N LEU A 333 -17.28 17.05 8.42
CA LEU A 333 -17.18 15.69 8.94
C LEU A 333 -16.43 14.74 7.98
N LEU A 334 -16.44 14.99 6.67
CA LEU A 334 -15.59 14.30 5.71
C LEU A 334 -14.11 14.48 6.07
N TYR A 335 -13.67 15.71 6.33
CA TYR A 335 -12.27 15.97 6.72
C TYR A 335 -11.93 15.36 8.06
N ILE A 336 -12.75 15.57 9.08
CA ILE A 336 -12.50 15.02 10.42
C ILE A 336 -12.50 13.49 10.39
N GLY A 337 -13.53 12.88 9.80
CA GLY A 337 -13.68 11.44 9.69
C GLY A 337 -12.55 10.80 8.85
N GLY A 338 -12.22 11.40 7.71
CA GLY A 338 -11.14 10.93 6.85
C GLY A 338 -9.77 10.98 7.52
N ILE A 339 -9.44 12.08 8.22
CA ILE A 339 -8.18 12.23 8.96
C ILE A 339 -8.10 11.23 10.12
N LEU A 340 -9.17 11.08 10.91
CA LEU A 340 -9.20 10.12 12.01
C LEU A 340 -9.09 8.68 11.52
N MET A 341 -9.81 8.35 10.45
CA MET A 341 -9.80 7.03 9.83
C MET A 341 -8.41 6.65 9.32
N MET A 342 -7.87 7.45 8.40
CA MET A 342 -6.57 7.18 7.79
C MET A 342 -5.42 7.33 8.77
N GLY A 343 -5.40 8.41 9.56
CA GLY A 343 -4.36 8.66 10.56
C GLY A 343 -4.35 7.60 11.65
N GLY A 344 -5.53 7.18 12.12
CA GLY A 344 -5.67 6.10 13.10
C GLY A 344 -5.15 4.76 12.57
N VAL A 345 -5.53 4.38 11.34
CA VAL A 345 -5.07 3.14 10.70
C VAL A 345 -3.55 3.17 10.50
N LEU A 346 -3.00 4.22 9.89
CA LEU A 346 -1.57 4.32 9.60
C LEU A 346 -0.71 4.32 10.88
N ALA A 347 -1.11 5.09 11.89
CA ALA A 347 -0.40 5.15 13.16
C ALA A 347 -0.46 3.82 13.92
N LEU A 348 -1.62 3.14 13.93
CA LEU A 348 -1.77 1.83 14.55
C LEU A 348 -0.95 0.77 13.84
N THR A 349 -1.00 0.72 12.51
CA THR A 349 -0.21 -0.22 11.70
C THR A 349 1.29 0.00 11.91
N GLY A 350 1.76 1.24 11.94
CA GLY A 350 3.16 1.57 12.27
C GLY A 350 3.57 1.09 13.65
N THR A 351 2.72 1.31 14.66
CA THR A 351 2.97 0.86 16.04
C THR A 351 3.00 -0.67 16.15
N LEU A 352 2.10 -1.37 15.43
CA LEU A 352 2.07 -2.84 15.39
C LEU A 352 3.24 -3.44 14.63
N ASN A 353 3.67 -2.81 13.53
CA ASN A 353 4.86 -3.22 12.79
C ASN A 353 6.13 -3.10 13.67
N ALA A 354 6.26 -2.02 14.43
CA ALA A 354 7.36 -1.89 15.38
C ALA A 354 7.28 -2.95 16.48
N ALA A 355 6.09 -3.28 16.98
CA ALA A 355 5.89 -4.34 17.96
C ALA A 355 6.17 -5.74 17.40
N PHE A 356 5.91 -5.97 16.12
CA PHE A 356 6.28 -7.18 15.40
C PHE A 356 7.80 -7.30 15.29
N GLN A 357 8.48 -6.24 14.82
CA GLN A 357 9.93 -6.21 14.67
C GLN A 357 10.68 -6.49 15.97
N ASP A 358 10.19 -5.94 17.11
CA ASP A 358 10.76 -6.20 18.44
C ASP A 358 10.68 -7.68 18.87
N ARG A 359 9.85 -8.48 18.21
CA ARG A 359 9.60 -9.90 18.56
C ARG A 359 10.21 -10.91 17.58
N ILE A 360 10.85 -10.43 16.53
CA ILE A 360 11.54 -11.31 15.58
C ILE A 360 12.76 -11.92 16.26
N PRO A 361 12.95 -13.24 16.23
CA PRO A 361 14.17 -13.87 16.72
C PRO A 361 15.38 -13.38 15.91
N LYS A 362 16.50 -13.10 16.59
CA LYS A 362 17.75 -12.66 15.96
C LYS A 362 18.21 -13.66 14.91
N GLY A 363 18.59 -13.17 13.73
CA GLY A 363 19.03 -14.00 12.60
C GLY A 363 17.92 -14.64 11.80
N CYS A 364 16.64 -14.29 12.08
CA CYS A 364 15.49 -14.77 11.34
C CYS A 364 14.71 -13.63 10.66
N GLU A 365 15.29 -12.44 10.59
CA GLU A 365 14.62 -11.23 10.09
C GLU A 365 14.05 -11.41 8.69
N GLY A 366 14.83 -11.97 7.76
CA GLY A 366 14.39 -12.22 6.38
C GLY A 366 13.33 -13.33 6.28
N ARG A 367 13.47 -14.40 7.10
CA ARG A 367 12.54 -15.55 7.08
C ARG A 367 11.12 -15.19 7.53
N PHE A 368 10.97 -14.16 8.38
CA PHE A 368 9.66 -13.68 8.83
C PHE A 368 9.04 -12.64 7.90
N GLN A 369 9.77 -12.10 6.90
CA GLN A 369 9.20 -11.14 5.95
C GLN A 369 8.11 -11.76 5.08
N GLY A 370 8.29 -13.00 4.61
CA GLY A 370 7.26 -13.71 3.84
C GLY A 370 5.95 -13.87 4.63
N VAL A 371 6.06 -14.28 5.91
CA VAL A 371 4.88 -14.37 6.80
C VAL A 371 4.24 -12.99 6.99
N ARG A 372 5.06 -11.96 7.23
CA ARG A 372 4.56 -10.59 7.36
C ARG A 372 3.77 -10.17 6.11
N MET A 373 4.31 -10.39 4.91
CA MET A 373 3.64 -10.05 3.66
C MET A 373 2.27 -10.73 3.53
N CYS A 374 2.15 -11.99 3.94
CA CYS A 374 0.85 -12.67 3.95
C CYS A 374 -0.18 -11.96 4.84
N PHE A 375 0.22 -11.57 6.06
CA PHE A 375 -0.71 -10.94 7.01
C PHE A 375 -0.94 -9.45 6.78
N THR A 376 0.02 -8.73 6.20
CA THR A 376 -0.08 -7.26 6.04
C THR A 376 -0.49 -6.83 4.63
N VAL A 377 -0.32 -7.70 3.63
CA VAL A 377 -0.61 -7.40 2.23
C VAL A 377 -1.61 -8.41 1.66
N LEU A 378 -1.23 -9.69 1.56
CA LEU A 378 -2.00 -10.69 0.82
C LEU A 378 -3.42 -10.85 1.38
N ILE A 379 -3.56 -11.21 2.66
CA ILE A 379 -4.88 -11.45 3.28
C ILE A 379 -5.74 -10.19 3.27
N PRO A 380 -5.25 -8.99 3.68
CA PRO A 380 -6.02 -7.75 3.59
C PRO A 380 -6.48 -7.41 2.19
N MET A 381 -5.61 -7.48 1.19
CA MET A 381 -5.91 -7.14 -0.20
C MET A 381 -6.78 -8.18 -0.92
N ILE A 382 -6.98 -9.37 -0.36
CA ILE A 382 -7.98 -10.33 -0.84
C ILE A 382 -9.30 -10.11 -0.12
N VAL A 383 -9.30 -10.12 1.20
CA VAL A 383 -10.53 -10.16 2.00
C VAL A 383 -11.26 -8.82 1.98
N GLY A 384 -10.54 -7.69 2.08
CA GLY A 384 -11.14 -6.35 2.09
C GLY A 384 -11.93 -6.04 0.81
N PRO A 385 -11.33 -6.13 -0.39
CA PRO A 385 -12.01 -5.89 -1.66
C PRO A 385 -13.15 -6.86 -1.95
N ILE A 386 -13.05 -8.15 -1.53
CA ILE A 386 -14.17 -9.11 -1.66
C ILE A 386 -15.37 -8.64 -0.84
N ILE A 387 -15.15 -8.17 0.40
CA ILE A 387 -16.22 -7.63 1.24
C ILE A 387 -16.85 -6.42 0.58
N SER A 388 -16.04 -5.49 0.05
CA SER A 388 -16.52 -4.31 -0.66
C SER A 388 -17.27 -4.66 -1.94
N LEU A 389 -16.81 -5.67 -2.68
CA LEU A 389 -17.47 -6.18 -3.87
C LEU A 389 -18.88 -6.71 -3.52
N ILE A 390 -19.00 -7.55 -2.50
CA ILE A 390 -20.30 -8.10 -2.07
C ILE A 390 -21.25 -6.98 -1.65
N ILE A 391 -20.77 -5.99 -0.88
CA ILE A 391 -21.56 -4.84 -0.45
C ILE A 391 -21.99 -4.00 -1.65
N GLY A 392 -21.07 -3.75 -2.60
CA GLY A 392 -21.32 -2.96 -3.79
C GLY A 392 -22.35 -3.61 -4.72
N LEU A 393 -22.19 -4.90 -5.01
CA LEU A 393 -23.13 -5.66 -5.86
C LEU A 393 -24.54 -5.70 -5.24
N ASN A 394 -24.66 -5.86 -3.93
CA ASN A 394 -25.96 -5.82 -3.25
C ASN A 394 -26.61 -4.43 -3.31
N ALA A 395 -25.82 -3.36 -3.29
CA ALA A 395 -26.33 -2.00 -3.42
C ALA A 395 -26.78 -1.67 -4.85
N MET A 396 -26.12 -2.24 -5.88
CA MET A 396 -26.47 -2.10 -7.30
C MET A 396 -27.71 -2.91 -7.69
N GLY A 397 -28.03 -3.98 -6.98
CA GLY A 397 -28.96 -5.04 -7.38
C GLY A 397 -30.42 -4.64 -7.57
N MET A 398 -30.80 -3.38 -7.41
CA MET A 398 -32.16 -2.93 -7.58
C MET A 398 -32.40 -1.97 -8.76
N ASN A 399 -31.40 -1.29 -9.32
CA ASN A 399 -31.68 -0.21 -10.27
C ASN A 399 -30.86 -0.19 -11.58
N GLY A 400 -29.87 -1.08 -11.78
CA GLY A 400 -29.11 -1.16 -13.04
C GLY A 400 -28.33 0.10 -13.44
N GLU A 401 -28.24 1.07 -12.54
CA GLU A 401 -27.60 2.37 -12.74
C GLU A 401 -26.13 2.38 -12.31
N ASN A 402 -25.41 3.42 -12.71
CA ASN A 402 -23.98 3.62 -12.51
C ASN A 402 -23.49 3.22 -11.11
N PHE A 403 -22.33 2.56 -11.05
CA PHE A 403 -21.68 2.18 -9.83
C PHE A 403 -21.40 3.37 -8.89
N VAL A 404 -22.01 3.34 -7.74
CA VAL A 404 -21.82 4.32 -6.66
C VAL A 404 -21.32 3.59 -5.42
N PRO A 405 -20.04 3.82 -4.96
CA PRO A 405 -19.55 3.19 -3.74
C PRO A 405 -20.46 3.52 -2.55
N PRO A 406 -21.07 2.50 -1.90
CA PRO A 406 -22.01 2.75 -0.82
C PRO A 406 -21.32 3.12 0.48
N TYR A 407 -21.95 3.93 1.31
CA TYR A 407 -21.44 4.29 2.66
C TYR A 407 -21.20 3.08 3.56
N SER A 408 -21.88 1.96 3.31
CA SER A 408 -21.76 0.71 4.08
C SER A 408 -20.38 0.04 4.04
N ILE A 409 -19.52 0.38 3.06
CA ILE A 409 -18.13 -0.10 3.05
C ILE A 409 -17.37 0.39 4.29
N PHE A 410 -17.63 1.61 4.76
CA PHE A 410 -17.01 2.16 5.98
C PHE A 410 -17.57 1.50 7.24
N LEU A 411 -18.86 1.16 7.28
CA LEU A 411 -19.45 0.42 8.39
C LEU A 411 -18.83 -0.99 8.51
N ALA A 412 -18.68 -1.68 7.38
CA ALA A 412 -18.01 -2.98 7.35
C ALA A 412 -16.57 -2.86 7.85
N GLY A 413 -15.82 -1.85 7.38
CA GLY A 413 -14.47 -1.56 7.88
C GLY A 413 -14.44 -1.31 9.39
N ALA A 414 -15.40 -0.55 9.93
CA ALA A 414 -15.51 -0.28 11.36
C ALA A 414 -15.78 -1.56 12.18
N ILE A 415 -16.67 -2.43 11.71
CA ILE A 415 -16.96 -3.71 12.36
C ILE A 415 -15.71 -4.59 12.39
N ILE A 416 -15.04 -4.77 11.24
CA ILE A 416 -13.84 -5.61 11.14
C ILE A 416 -12.70 -5.02 11.98
N GLY A 417 -12.49 -3.69 11.89
CA GLY A 417 -11.49 -2.99 12.69
C GLY A 417 -11.70 -3.19 14.19
N SER A 418 -12.95 -3.17 14.64
CA SER A 418 -13.30 -3.40 16.05
C SER A 418 -12.91 -4.81 16.53
N LEU A 419 -12.93 -5.82 15.66
CA LEU A 419 -12.49 -7.18 16.02
C LEU A 419 -10.99 -7.23 16.38
N ALA A 420 -10.19 -6.28 15.90
CA ALA A 420 -8.77 -6.19 16.26
C ALA A 420 -8.55 -5.94 17.76
N VAL A 421 -9.57 -5.51 18.52
CA VAL A 421 -9.49 -5.40 19.98
C VAL A 421 -9.08 -6.74 20.61
N LEU A 422 -9.61 -7.86 20.11
CA LEU A 422 -9.38 -9.18 20.69
C LEU A 422 -7.89 -9.57 20.73
N PRO A 423 -7.16 -9.61 19.59
CA PRO A 423 -5.74 -9.89 19.63
C PRO A 423 -4.92 -8.76 20.28
N LEU A 424 -5.35 -7.48 20.19
CA LEU A 424 -4.66 -6.36 20.82
C LEU A 424 -4.62 -6.44 22.37
N ILE A 425 -5.61 -7.05 23.01
CA ILE A 425 -5.59 -7.31 24.46
C ILE A 425 -4.36 -8.16 24.81
N LEU A 426 -4.09 -9.20 24.01
CA LEU A 426 -2.94 -10.08 24.24
C LEU A 426 -1.62 -9.38 23.93
N VAL A 427 -1.55 -8.62 22.83
CA VAL A 427 -0.36 -7.82 22.48
C VAL A 427 -0.02 -6.85 23.60
N ARG A 428 -1.01 -6.11 24.11
CA ARG A 428 -0.83 -5.13 25.16
C ARG A 428 -0.34 -5.76 26.47
N ARG A 429 -0.90 -6.91 26.89
CA ARG A 429 -0.48 -7.62 28.12
C ARG A 429 0.97 -8.06 28.05
N ASN A 430 1.46 -8.45 26.88
CA ASN A 430 2.81 -8.99 26.67
C ASN A 430 3.79 -7.99 26.04
N SER A 431 3.43 -6.73 25.90
CA SER A 431 4.37 -5.66 25.51
C SER A 431 5.08 -5.14 26.78
N LYS A 432 6.39 -4.98 26.74
CA LYS A 432 7.17 -4.33 27.82
C LYS A 432 7.02 -2.82 27.78
#